data_654c3e59ebb5e8df2676db0c8b456ce3
#
_entry.id   654c3e59ebb5e8df2676db0c8b456ce3
#
_cell.length_a   1.000
_cell.length_b   1.000
_cell.length_c   1.000
_cell.angle_alpha   90.00
_cell.angle_beta   90.00
_cell.angle_gamma   90.00
#
_symmetry.space_group_name_H-M   'P 1'
#
loop_
_entity.id
_entity.type
_entity.pdbx_description
1 polymer ?
#
loop_
_entity_poly.entity_id
_entity_poly.type
_entity_poly.pdbx_seq_one_letter_code
_entity_poly.pdbx_strand_id
1 'polypeptide(L)'
;MSRNTEGPIRVMRLIARMNVGGPAVQVSGLMRGFNRVEFEHRLYTGFCAVDEADYLDSVATDVKAIRIEGLGRRVSFSGDIKAFVTLVKAIRDFKPHIIHTHTAKAGFLGRIASFVSLQKSIRVHTFHGHLLYGYFGSFKRSLVVIAERSLAIITHQLLAVGNKVREDLLNVGIGKQEKFGLMPPGLEIGILPLKSESRAIYALDNDLLQCAFIGRVTQIKRPDRFLDVVNEIKRRQVNLGFFIAGDGELLEKCRERISAEKLPVVVLGWQSDIERVLSAADIVVLTSDNEGTPLSLIQAGMAGLPVVTTNVGSVPEVVLSNQTGIITELDVQKLTDALENLANNQRLRAELGDAAQKFTLANFGVQRLVHDHEELYKKLLANQAKS
;
A
#
# COMPACT_ATOMS: atom_id res chain seq x y z
N MET A 1 -27.90 7.03 -28.61
CA MET A 1 -27.19 8.30 -28.81
C MET A 1 -25.87 8.23 -28.04
N SER A 2 -24.77 8.05 -28.75
CA SER A 2 -23.44 8.06 -28.14
C SER A 2 -23.21 9.46 -27.56
N ARG A 3 -23.00 9.57 -26.25
CA ARG A 3 -22.45 10.79 -25.68
C ARG A 3 -21.01 10.93 -26.20
N ASN A 4 -20.81 11.61 -27.33
CA ASN A 4 -19.55 12.24 -27.57
C ASN A 4 -19.33 13.22 -26.41
N THR A 5 -18.46 12.81 -25.46
CA THR A 5 -18.01 13.75 -24.42
C THR A 5 -17.12 14.75 -25.13
N GLU A 6 -17.67 15.89 -25.50
CA GLU A 6 -16.86 17.05 -25.91
C GLU A 6 -16.04 17.42 -24.66
N GLY A 7 -14.79 17.03 -24.63
CA GLY A 7 -13.85 17.33 -23.56
C GLY A 7 -13.35 16.10 -22.76
N PRO A 8 -12.41 16.31 -21.84
CA PRO A 8 -11.76 15.24 -21.09
C PRO A 8 -12.71 14.51 -20.13
N ILE A 9 -12.44 13.25 -19.86
CA ILE A 9 -13.12 12.45 -18.85
C ILE A 9 -12.79 13.03 -17.47
N ARG A 10 -13.80 13.56 -16.76
CA ARG A 10 -13.61 14.14 -15.42
C ARG A 10 -13.66 13.05 -14.36
N VAL A 11 -12.56 12.90 -13.62
CA VAL A 11 -12.40 11.93 -12.54
C VAL A 11 -12.21 12.66 -11.22
N MET A 12 -13.12 12.44 -10.29
CA MET A 12 -13.02 12.87 -8.89
C MET A 12 -12.46 11.74 -8.06
N ARG A 13 -11.25 11.89 -7.54
CA ARG A 13 -10.61 10.91 -6.67
C ARG A 13 -10.70 11.35 -5.22
N LEU A 14 -11.14 10.45 -4.35
CA LEU A 14 -11.40 10.70 -2.93
C LEU A 14 -10.62 9.74 -2.06
N ILE A 15 -9.85 10.26 -1.14
CA ILE A 15 -9.16 9.50 -0.10
C ILE A 15 -9.31 10.21 1.26
N ALA A 16 -9.46 9.46 2.34
CA ALA A 16 -9.71 10.09 3.65
C ALA A 16 -8.54 10.98 4.10
N ARG A 17 -7.31 10.56 3.86
CA ARG A 17 -6.09 11.34 4.08
C ARG A 17 -4.93 10.73 3.29
N MET A 18 -3.93 11.53 3.03
CA MET A 18 -2.71 11.15 2.33
C MET A 18 -1.57 10.87 3.32
N ASN A 19 -1.84 10.08 4.37
CA ASN A 19 -0.79 9.65 5.28
C ASN A 19 0.17 8.65 4.61
N VAL A 20 1.43 8.67 5.03
CA VAL A 20 2.46 7.77 4.51
C VAL A 20 1.99 6.31 4.55
N GLY A 21 1.93 5.69 3.37
CA GLY A 21 1.46 4.31 3.20
C GLY A 21 0.98 3.99 1.79
N GLY A 22 0.66 2.73 1.54
CA GLY A 22 0.33 2.20 0.22
C GLY A 22 -0.73 2.97 -0.57
N PRO A 23 -1.88 3.34 0.04
CA PRO A 23 -2.91 4.10 -0.68
C PRO A 23 -2.42 5.47 -1.17
N ALA A 24 -1.60 6.18 -0.39
CA ALA A 24 -1.06 7.49 -0.79
C ALA A 24 -0.07 7.36 -1.96
N VAL A 25 0.80 6.36 -1.92
CA VAL A 25 1.74 6.07 -3.03
C VAL A 25 0.98 5.80 -4.33
N GLN A 26 -0.02 4.92 -4.30
CA GLN A 26 -0.82 4.60 -5.49
C GLN A 26 -1.60 5.80 -6.02
N VAL A 27 -2.27 6.55 -5.13
CA VAL A 27 -3.04 7.73 -5.52
C VAL A 27 -2.12 8.79 -6.15
N SER A 28 -0.94 9.02 -5.59
CA SER A 28 0.04 9.96 -6.15
C SER A 28 0.55 9.53 -7.52
N GLY A 29 0.88 8.26 -7.70
CA GLY A 29 1.28 7.70 -9.00
C GLY A 29 0.18 7.89 -10.05
N LEU A 30 -1.07 7.63 -9.70
CA LEU A 30 -2.21 7.86 -10.59
C LEU A 30 -2.39 9.35 -10.92
N MET A 31 -2.24 10.26 -9.95
CA MET A 31 -2.38 11.71 -10.19
C MET A 31 -1.30 12.26 -11.15
N ARG A 32 -0.10 11.65 -11.16
CA ARG A 32 1.00 12.01 -12.06
C ARG A 32 0.84 11.38 -13.44
N GLY A 33 0.45 10.12 -13.51
CA GLY A 33 0.59 9.29 -14.71
C GLY A 33 -0.53 9.42 -15.75
N PHE A 34 -1.75 9.85 -15.36
CA PHE A 34 -2.87 9.93 -16.30
C PHE A 34 -2.63 10.94 -17.44
N ASN A 35 -3.05 10.57 -18.64
CA ASN A 35 -3.05 11.47 -19.79
C ASN A 35 -3.98 12.68 -19.55
N ARG A 36 -3.39 13.86 -19.38
CA ARG A 36 -4.11 15.10 -19.06
C ARG A 36 -4.95 15.65 -20.19
N VAL A 37 -4.75 15.19 -21.42
CA VAL A 37 -5.58 15.54 -22.57
C VAL A 37 -6.89 14.76 -22.53
N GLU A 38 -6.81 13.48 -22.18
CA GLU A 38 -7.98 12.59 -22.11
C GLU A 38 -8.71 12.67 -20.77
N PHE A 39 -8.02 13.00 -19.69
CA PHE A 39 -8.56 12.96 -18.33
C PHE A 39 -8.30 14.26 -17.56
N GLU A 40 -9.36 14.81 -16.96
CA GLU A 40 -9.26 15.86 -15.94
C GLU A 40 -9.42 15.24 -14.57
N HIS A 41 -8.32 15.18 -13.81
CA HIS A 41 -8.30 14.59 -12.46
C HIS A 41 -8.32 15.66 -11.39
N ARG A 42 -9.18 15.46 -10.35
CA ARG A 42 -9.12 16.23 -9.10
C ARG A 42 -9.04 15.28 -7.92
N LEU A 43 -8.02 15.48 -7.08
CA LEU A 43 -7.84 14.76 -5.83
C LEU A 43 -8.46 15.55 -4.68
N TYR A 44 -9.32 14.90 -3.91
CA TYR A 44 -9.92 15.43 -2.69
C TYR A 44 -9.48 14.57 -1.51
N THR A 45 -8.99 15.20 -0.46
CA THR A 45 -8.47 14.51 0.73
C THR A 45 -8.71 15.34 1.98
N GLY A 46 -8.80 14.67 3.14
CA GLY A 46 -8.76 15.34 4.43
C GLY A 46 -7.33 15.63 4.88
N PHE A 47 -7.20 16.01 6.14
CA PHE A 47 -5.92 16.27 6.80
C PHE A 47 -5.44 15.02 7.54
N CYS A 48 -4.14 14.82 7.60
CA CYS A 48 -3.50 13.86 8.47
C CYS A 48 -3.63 14.30 9.94
N ALA A 49 -3.60 13.36 10.87
CA ALA A 49 -3.55 13.66 12.29
C ALA A 49 -2.14 14.15 12.66
N VAL A 50 -2.00 14.78 13.84
CA VAL A 50 -0.71 15.36 14.29
C VAL A 50 0.38 14.29 14.45
N ASP A 51 -0.04 13.05 14.72
CA ASP A 51 0.81 11.86 14.84
C ASP A 51 1.05 11.11 13.52
N GLU A 52 0.59 11.67 12.39
CA GLU A 52 0.73 11.06 11.06
C GLU A 52 1.49 12.00 10.12
N ALA A 53 2.54 11.51 9.46
CA ALA A 53 3.22 12.24 8.39
C ALA A 53 2.32 12.34 7.14
N ASP A 54 2.18 13.55 6.59
CA ASP A 54 1.44 13.75 5.34
C ASP A 54 2.36 13.50 4.13
N TYR A 55 1.95 12.57 3.29
CA TYR A 55 2.69 12.18 2.09
C TYR A 55 2.79 13.30 1.05
N LEU A 56 1.79 14.19 1.00
CA LEU A 56 1.80 15.34 0.09
C LEU A 56 2.80 16.42 0.52
N ASP A 57 3.08 16.51 1.82
CA ASP A 57 4.00 17.52 2.34
C ASP A 57 5.46 17.01 2.37
N SER A 58 5.65 15.68 2.36
CA SER A 58 6.97 15.06 2.54
C SER A 58 7.56 14.40 1.29
N VAL A 59 6.74 13.81 0.43
CA VAL A 59 7.19 13.00 -0.72
C VAL A 59 6.52 13.40 -2.03
N ALA A 60 5.20 13.63 -2.03
CA ALA A 60 4.44 13.93 -3.25
C ALA A 60 4.01 15.41 -3.31
N THR A 61 4.97 16.31 -3.09
CA THR A 61 4.77 17.77 -3.02
C THR A 61 4.28 18.40 -4.32
N ASP A 62 4.48 17.71 -5.44
CA ASP A 62 4.00 18.08 -6.78
C ASP A 62 2.52 17.75 -7.03
N VAL A 63 1.93 16.87 -6.20
CA VAL A 63 0.54 16.41 -6.35
C VAL A 63 -0.41 17.41 -5.69
N LYS A 64 -1.19 18.10 -6.52
CA LYS A 64 -2.21 19.03 -6.03
C LYS A 64 -3.44 18.29 -5.51
N ALA A 65 -3.89 18.66 -4.31
CA ALA A 65 -5.09 18.12 -3.69
C ALA A 65 -5.97 19.22 -3.08
N ILE A 66 -7.28 19.02 -3.13
CA ILE A 66 -8.27 19.86 -2.47
C ILE A 66 -8.54 19.26 -1.09
N ARG A 67 -8.20 20.00 -0.04
CA ARG A 67 -8.40 19.58 1.36
C ARG A 67 -9.85 19.80 1.80
N ILE A 68 -10.43 18.76 2.40
CA ILE A 68 -11.79 18.79 2.95
C ILE A 68 -11.72 18.57 4.46
N GLU A 69 -12.15 19.57 5.22
CA GLU A 69 -12.29 19.45 6.66
C GLU A 69 -13.29 18.35 7.03
N GLY A 70 -12.98 17.60 8.08
CA GLY A 70 -13.80 16.49 8.55
C GLY A 70 -13.58 15.17 7.80
N LEU A 71 -12.92 15.15 6.65
CA LEU A 71 -12.69 13.90 5.88
C LEU A 71 -11.56 13.01 6.45
N GLY A 72 -10.74 13.50 7.39
CA GLY A 72 -9.59 12.78 7.97
C GLY A 72 -9.94 11.51 8.76
N ARG A 73 -9.00 11.04 9.60
CA ARG A 73 -9.12 9.76 10.33
C ARG A 73 -10.24 9.76 11.37
N ARG A 74 -10.41 10.85 12.09
CA ARG A 74 -11.37 10.93 13.21
C ARG A 74 -12.81 10.88 12.69
N VAL A 75 -13.64 10.09 13.35
CA VAL A 75 -15.10 10.12 13.16
C VAL A 75 -15.66 11.22 14.10
N SER A 76 -16.35 12.18 13.51
CA SER A 76 -16.96 13.30 14.23
C SER A 76 -18.27 13.67 13.54
N PHE A 77 -19.38 13.60 14.24
CA PHE A 77 -20.70 13.83 13.65
C PHE A 77 -20.81 15.16 12.90
N SER A 78 -20.39 16.26 13.53
CA SER A 78 -20.41 17.60 12.90
C SER A 78 -19.38 17.70 11.75
N GLY A 79 -18.17 17.17 11.94
CA GLY A 79 -17.14 17.15 10.89
C GLY A 79 -17.54 16.30 9.70
N ASP A 80 -18.16 15.16 9.93
CA ASP A 80 -18.60 14.25 8.88
C ASP A 80 -19.76 14.84 8.06
N ILE A 81 -20.71 15.54 8.70
CA ILE A 81 -21.75 16.28 8.00
C ILE A 81 -21.15 17.42 7.16
N LYS A 82 -20.22 18.21 7.73
CA LYS A 82 -19.53 19.28 6.99
C LYS A 82 -18.81 18.73 5.75
N ALA A 83 -18.05 17.64 5.93
CA ALA A 83 -17.37 16.95 4.83
C ALA A 83 -18.36 16.45 3.78
N PHE A 84 -19.45 15.83 4.20
CA PHE A 84 -20.50 15.33 3.31
C PHE A 84 -21.13 16.44 2.46
N VAL A 85 -21.55 17.54 3.06
CA VAL A 85 -22.14 18.69 2.35
C VAL A 85 -21.15 19.30 1.36
N THR A 86 -19.87 19.43 1.79
CA THR A 86 -18.78 19.92 0.92
C THR A 86 -18.57 19.00 -0.29
N LEU A 87 -18.60 17.67 -0.06
CA LEU A 87 -18.47 16.68 -1.14
C LEU A 87 -19.66 16.76 -2.13
N VAL A 88 -20.90 16.86 -1.63
CA VAL A 88 -22.09 17.00 -2.50
C VAL A 88 -21.97 18.25 -3.38
N LYS A 89 -21.55 19.39 -2.79
CA LYS A 89 -21.31 20.62 -3.54
C LYS A 89 -20.21 20.44 -4.58
N ALA A 90 -19.04 19.91 -4.20
CA ALA A 90 -17.92 19.69 -5.09
C ALA A 90 -18.29 18.74 -6.27
N ILE A 91 -19.11 17.72 -6.02
CA ILE A 91 -19.61 16.81 -7.06
C ILE A 91 -20.53 17.55 -8.04
N ARG A 92 -21.43 18.40 -7.55
CA ARG A 92 -22.34 19.19 -8.38
C ARG A 92 -21.60 20.23 -9.22
N ASP A 93 -20.57 20.85 -8.66
CA ASP A 93 -19.77 21.88 -9.33
C ASP A 93 -18.83 21.27 -10.38
N PHE A 94 -18.11 20.19 -10.06
CA PHE A 94 -17.17 19.52 -10.94
C PHE A 94 -17.85 18.64 -11.98
N LYS A 95 -19.03 18.10 -11.66
CA LYS A 95 -19.80 17.16 -12.50
C LYS A 95 -18.95 16.00 -13.02
N PRO A 96 -18.30 15.22 -12.13
CA PRO A 96 -17.40 14.14 -12.54
C PRO A 96 -18.15 13.05 -13.30
N HIS A 97 -17.53 12.49 -14.33
CA HIS A 97 -18.01 11.26 -14.97
C HIS A 97 -17.77 10.05 -14.08
N ILE A 98 -16.63 10.06 -13.37
CA ILE A 98 -16.24 8.99 -12.44
C ILE A 98 -15.92 9.57 -11.07
N ILE A 99 -16.43 8.94 -10.03
CA ILE A 99 -16.05 9.18 -8.64
C ILE A 99 -15.36 7.92 -8.15
N HIS A 100 -14.06 8.02 -7.89
CA HIS A 100 -13.27 6.89 -7.41
C HIS A 100 -12.82 7.14 -5.98
N THR A 101 -13.30 6.31 -5.06
CA THR A 101 -13.07 6.44 -3.63
C THR A 101 -12.06 5.41 -3.12
N HIS A 102 -11.21 5.83 -2.18
CA HIS A 102 -10.22 5.01 -1.50
C HIS A 102 -10.39 5.17 0.01
N THR A 103 -10.07 4.12 0.78
CA THR A 103 -10.20 4.06 2.25
C THR A 103 -11.65 4.13 2.77
N ALA A 104 -11.88 3.61 3.99
CA ALA A 104 -13.24 3.39 4.51
C ALA A 104 -14.08 4.67 4.62
N LYS A 105 -13.55 5.73 5.26
CA LYS A 105 -14.32 6.96 5.52
C LYS A 105 -14.63 7.73 4.22
N ALA A 106 -13.63 7.91 3.34
CA ALA A 106 -13.86 8.54 2.05
C ALA A 106 -14.75 7.67 1.14
N GLY A 107 -14.62 6.35 1.26
CA GLY A 107 -15.50 5.38 0.61
C GLY A 107 -16.95 5.54 1.05
N PHE A 108 -17.20 5.66 2.35
CA PHE A 108 -18.54 5.85 2.91
C PHE A 108 -19.14 7.18 2.48
N LEU A 109 -18.50 8.29 2.84
CA LEU A 109 -19.00 9.63 2.56
C LEU A 109 -19.09 9.93 1.06
N GLY A 110 -18.08 9.55 0.29
CA GLY A 110 -18.02 9.83 -1.15
C GLY A 110 -19.06 9.08 -1.97
N ARG A 111 -19.31 7.80 -1.67
CA ARG A 111 -20.32 7.01 -2.39
C ARG A 111 -21.73 7.50 -2.08
N ILE A 112 -22.03 7.85 -0.83
CA ILE A 112 -23.34 8.41 -0.44
C ILE A 112 -23.49 9.83 -1.04
N ALA A 113 -22.48 10.70 -0.93
CA ALA A 113 -22.53 12.04 -1.51
C ALA A 113 -22.76 11.99 -3.03
N SER A 114 -22.11 11.07 -3.72
CA SER A 114 -22.32 10.81 -5.15
C SER A 114 -23.77 10.42 -5.45
N PHE A 115 -24.32 9.51 -4.66
CA PHE A 115 -25.70 9.04 -4.85
C PHE A 115 -26.71 10.18 -4.62
N VAL A 116 -26.55 10.92 -3.53
CA VAL A 116 -27.46 12.03 -3.15
C VAL A 116 -27.29 13.26 -4.06
N SER A 117 -26.12 13.46 -4.66
CA SER A 117 -25.89 14.59 -5.57
C SER A 117 -26.75 14.56 -6.82
N LEU A 118 -27.35 13.40 -7.14
CA LEU A 118 -28.14 13.11 -8.35
C LEU A 118 -27.36 13.29 -9.66
N GLN A 119 -26.02 13.38 -9.57
CA GLN A 119 -25.16 13.37 -10.77
C GLN A 119 -25.01 11.92 -11.28
N LYS A 120 -25.11 11.75 -12.61
CA LYS A 120 -24.96 10.44 -13.26
C LYS A 120 -23.48 10.01 -13.32
N SER A 121 -22.79 10.02 -12.17
CA SER A 121 -21.40 9.61 -12.07
C SER A 121 -21.28 8.10 -11.82
N ILE A 122 -20.29 7.46 -12.44
CA ILE A 122 -19.92 6.08 -12.15
C ILE A 122 -19.15 6.05 -10.83
N ARG A 123 -19.60 5.24 -9.89
CA ARG A 123 -18.98 5.07 -8.57
C ARG A 123 -18.07 3.86 -8.57
N VAL A 124 -16.78 4.12 -8.35
CA VAL A 124 -15.72 3.11 -8.21
C VAL A 124 -15.16 3.18 -6.79
N HIS A 125 -14.85 2.04 -6.20
CA HIS A 125 -14.21 1.97 -4.89
C HIS A 125 -13.08 0.94 -4.87
N THR A 126 -11.89 1.35 -4.38
CA THR A 126 -10.74 0.45 -4.21
C THR A 126 -10.52 0.10 -2.74
N PHE A 127 -10.49 -1.20 -2.47
CA PHE A 127 -10.05 -1.77 -1.19
C PHE A 127 -8.54 -2.01 -1.23
N HIS A 128 -7.80 -1.29 -0.38
CA HIS A 128 -6.32 -1.34 -0.33
C HIS A 128 -5.75 -2.39 0.63
N GLY A 129 -6.60 -3.17 1.27
CA GLY A 129 -6.17 -4.20 2.23
C GLY A 129 -7.35 -4.73 3.04
N HIS A 130 -7.03 -5.53 4.05
CA HIS A 130 -8.04 -6.18 4.87
C HIS A 130 -8.69 -5.20 5.85
N LEU A 131 -9.91 -4.74 5.55
CA LEU A 131 -10.76 -4.03 6.52
C LEU A 131 -11.19 -4.94 7.69
N LEU A 132 -11.02 -6.25 7.56
CA LEU A 132 -11.68 -7.26 8.38
C LEU A 132 -10.78 -7.82 9.50
N TYR A 133 -9.46 -7.69 9.39
CA TYR A 133 -8.53 -8.33 10.33
C TYR A 133 -7.56 -7.30 10.94
N GLY A 134 -7.40 -7.36 12.27
CA GLY A 134 -6.36 -6.63 13.00
C GLY A 134 -6.64 -5.17 13.37
N TYR A 135 -7.74 -4.56 12.88
CA TYR A 135 -8.02 -3.13 13.14
C TYR A 135 -9.23 -2.86 14.04
N PHE A 136 -10.17 -3.80 14.15
CA PHE A 136 -11.44 -3.58 14.87
C PHE A 136 -11.82 -4.78 15.72
N GLY A 137 -12.36 -4.53 16.91
CA GLY A 137 -13.08 -5.55 17.69
C GLY A 137 -14.32 -6.05 16.93
N SER A 138 -14.83 -7.25 17.29
CA SER A 138 -15.88 -7.97 16.56
C SER A 138 -17.14 -7.14 16.27
N PHE A 139 -17.60 -6.32 17.21
CA PHE A 139 -18.77 -5.48 17.03
C PHE A 139 -18.57 -4.37 15.98
N LYS A 140 -17.47 -3.62 16.07
CA LYS A 140 -17.15 -2.58 15.07
C LYS A 140 -16.94 -3.17 13.68
N ARG A 141 -16.32 -4.35 13.59
CA ARG A 141 -16.16 -5.10 12.35
C ARG A 141 -17.51 -5.40 11.70
N SER A 142 -18.50 -5.89 12.46
CA SER A 142 -19.84 -6.18 11.95
C SER A 142 -20.53 -4.94 11.38
N LEU A 143 -20.43 -3.80 12.06
CA LEU A 143 -21.00 -2.53 11.56
C LEU A 143 -20.34 -2.09 10.25
N VAL A 144 -19.01 -2.21 10.14
CA VAL A 144 -18.28 -1.88 8.90
C VAL A 144 -18.72 -2.81 7.76
N VAL A 145 -18.87 -4.10 8.02
CA VAL A 145 -19.33 -5.07 7.00
C VAL A 145 -20.74 -4.74 6.53
N ILE A 146 -21.68 -4.43 7.44
CA ILE A 146 -23.06 -4.05 7.08
C ILE A 146 -23.07 -2.78 6.22
N ALA A 147 -22.30 -1.77 6.62
CA ALA A 147 -22.19 -0.53 5.86
C ALA A 147 -21.61 -0.78 4.45
N GLU A 148 -20.53 -1.55 4.35
CA GLU A 148 -19.90 -1.86 3.06
C GLU A 148 -20.79 -2.72 2.15
N ARG A 149 -21.57 -3.66 2.70
CA ARG A 149 -22.59 -4.42 1.93
C ARG A 149 -23.62 -3.48 1.31
N SER A 150 -24.13 -2.52 2.09
CA SER A 150 -25.11 -1.54 1.61
C SER A 150 -24.52 -0.62 0.55
N LEU A 151 -23.29 -0.16 0.75
CA LEU A 151 -22.57 0.69 -0.20
C LEU A 151 -22.22 -0.04 -1.50
N ALA A 152 -21.95 -1.35 -1.44
CA ALA A 152 -21.68 -2.16 -2.62
C ALA A 152 -22.88 -2.21 -3.57
N ILE A 153 -24.12 -2.05 -3.08
CA ILE A 153 -25.33 -2.00 -3.92
C ILE A 153 -25.27 -0.80 -4.86
N ILE A 154 -24.94 0.38 -4.33
CA ILE A 154 -24.89 1.64 -5.08
C ILE A 154 -23.54 1.87 -5.80
N THR A 155 -22.56 0.98 -5.63
CA THR A 155 -21.25 1.06 -6.30
C THR A 155 -21.29 0.30 -7.63
N HIS A 156 -20.81 0.91 -8.70
CA HIS A 156 -20.81 0.29 -10.03
C HIS A 156 -19.66 -0.71 -10.18
N GLN A 157 -18.47 -0.36 -9.67
CA GLN A 157 -17.27 -1.18 -9.74
C GLN A 157 -16.53 -1.18 -8.40
N LEU A 158 -16.22 -2.36 -7.90
CA LEU A 158 -15.36 -2.59 -6.74
C LEU A 158 -14.01 -3.08 -7.22
N LEU A 159 -12.93 -2.56 -6.65
CA LEU A 159 -11.57 -2.97 -6.98
C LEU A 159 -10.89 -3.51 -5.72
N ALA A 160 -10.20 -4.63 -5.86
CA ALA A 160 -9.35 -5.19 -4.83
C ALA A 160 -7.89 -5.20 -5.30
N VAL A 161 -6.97 -4.90 -4.40
CA VAL A 161 -5.52 -4.85 -4.73
C VAL A 161 -4.87 -6.23 -4.87
N GLY A 162 -5.60 -7.31 -4.53
CA GLY A 162 -5.14 -8.69 -4.65
C GLY A 162 -6.31 -9.66 -4.56
N ASN A 163 -6.09 -10.91 -5.00
CA ASN A 163 -7.12 -11.96 -4.99
C ASN A 163 -7.58 -12.28 -3.58
N LYS A 164 -6.64 -12.40 -2.64
CA LYS A 164 -6.99 -12.70 -1.23
C LYS A 164 -7.89 -11.62 -0.63
N VAL A 165 -7.63 -10.34 -0.91
CA VAL A 165 -8.49 -9.23 -0.47
C VAL A 165 -9.89 -9.35 -1.07
N ARG A 166 -10.00 -9.66 -2.37
CA ARG A 166 -11.28 -9.86 -3.05
C ARG A 166 -12.07 -11.02 -2.44
N GLU A 167 -11.43 -12.18 -2.25
CA GLU A 167 -12.05 -13.36 -1.66
C GLU A 167 -12.57 -13.08 -0.25
N ASP A 168 -11.78 -12.46 0.60
CA ASP A 168 -12.18 -12.12 1.98
C ASP A 168 -13.39 -11.18 2.01
N LEU A 169 -13.47 -10.21 1.08
CA LEU A 169 -14.62 -9.32 0.95
C LEU A 169 -15.88 -10.07 0.48
N LEU A 170 -15.73 -10.94 -0.52
CA LEU A 170 -16.84 -11.78 -1.02
C LEU A 170 -17.34 -12.75 0.04
N ASN A 171 -16.45 -13.38 0.80
CA ASN A 171 -16.79 -14.33 1.88
C ASN A 171 -17.63 -13.69 2.98
N VAL A 172 -17.46 -12.38 3.24
CA VAL A 172 -18.32 -11.65 4.17
C VAL A 172 -19.48 -10.95 3.47
N GLY A 173 -19.78 -11.26 2.21
CA GLY A 173 -20.93 -10.77 1.46
C GLY A 173 -20.84 -9.29 1.03
N ILE A 174 -19.66 -8.73 0.94
CA ILE A 174 -19.45 -7.38 0.39
C ILE A 174 -19.37 -7.49 -1.14
N GLY A 175 -20.39 -6.97 -1.82
CA GLY A 175 -20.48 -7.00 -3.28
C GLY A 175 -20.78 -8.39 -3.86
N LYS A 176 -20.66 -8.50 -5.17
CA LYS A 176 -20.80 -9.73 -5.95
C LYS A 176 -19.60 -9.88 -6.87
N GLN A 177 -19.28 -11.12 -7.27
CA GLN A 177 -18.11 -11.46 -8.10
C GLN A 177 -18.03 -10.60 -9.37
N GLU A 178 -19.15 -10.38 -10.04
CA GLU A 178 -19.22 -9.61 -11.29
C GLU A 178 -18.95 -8.11 -11.12
N LYS A 179 -19.05 -7.58 -9.90
CA LYS A 179 -18.70 -6.20 -9.57
C LYS A 179 -17.23 -6.00 -9.22
N PHE A 180 -16.48 -7.10 -8.95
CA PHE A 180 -15.09 -6.99 -8.56
C PHE A 180 -14.14 -7.06 -9.75
N GLY A 181 -13.22 -6.08 -9.82
CA GLY A 181 -11.99 -6.13 -10.60
C GLY A 181 -10.77 -6.29 -9.69
N LEU A 182 -9.70 -6.86 -10.22
CA LEU A 182 -8.39 -6.83 -9.60
C LEU A 182 -7.64 -5.61 -10.11
N MET A 183 -7.03 -4.88 -9.19
CA MET A 183 -6.22 -3.71 -9.49
C MET A 183 -4.99 -3.72 -8.56
N PRO A 184 -4.01 -4.57 -8.84
CA PRO A 184 -2.77 -4.62 -8.06
C PRO A 184 -2.10 -3.26 -8.00
N PRO A 185 -1.38 -2.92 -6.93
CA PRO A 185 -0.71 -1.65 -6.81
C PRO A 185 0.30 -1.43 -7.94
N GLY A 186 0.55 -0.17 -8.24
CA GLY A 186 1.62 0.24 -9.13
C GLY A 186 2.50 1.24 -8.45
N LEU A 187 3.80 1.04 -8.56
CA LEU A 187 4.84 1.85 -7.96
C LEU A 187 5.89 2.19 -9.00
N GLU A 188 6.71 3.16 -8.68
CA GLU A 188 8.03 3.37 -9.27
C GLU A 188 9.02 3.59 -8.14
N ILE A 189 10.26 3.25 -8.39
CA ILE A 189 11.39 3.63 -7.56
C ILE A 189 12.32 4.49 -8.40
N GLY A 190 12.93 5.48 -7.78
CA GLY A 190 13.95 6.32 -8.40
C GLY A 190 15.26 5.59 -8.63
N ILE A 191 16.27 6.34 -9.05
CA ILE A 191 17.62 5.82 -9.20
C ILE A 191 18.17 5.51 -7.81
N LEU A 192 18.63 4.27 -7.62
CA LEU A 192 19.26 3.87 -6.37
C LEU A 192 20.62 4.58 -6.23
N PRO A 193 20.89 5.26 -5.11
CA PRO A 193 22.21 5.81 -4.84
C PRO A 193 23.28 4.72 -4.66
N LEU A 194 24.52 5.08 -4.55
CA LEU A 194 25.58 4.10 -4.29
C LEU A 194 25.39 3.42 -2.93
N LYS A 195 25.53 2.09 -2.90
CA LYS A 195 25.36 1.27 -1.69
C LYS A 195 26.27 1.72 -0.55
N SER A 196 27.54 1.98 -0.86
CA SER A 196 28.52 2.44 0.13
C SER A 196 28.18 3.80 0.75
N GLU A 197 27.65 4.73 -0.04
CA GLU A 197 27.18 6.05 0.47
C GLU A 197 25.95 5.88 1.35
N SER A 198 25.00 5.04 0.93
CA SER A 198 23.78 4.77 1.69
C SER A 198 24.11 4.16 3.04
N ARG A 199 25.02 3.20 3.07
CA ARG A 199 25.49 2.55 4.31
C ARG A 199 26.27 3.51 5.21
N ALA A 200 27.12 4.36 4.66
CA ALA A 200 27.85 5.37 5.43
C ALA A 200 26.88 6.34 6.13
N ILE A 201 25.84 6.81 5.43
CA ILE A 201 24.82 7.71 6.00
C ILE A 201 24.04 7.05 7.14
N TYR A 202 23.77 5.76 7.03
CA TYR A 202 23.03 5.01 8.03
C TYR A 202 23.92 4.34 9.10
N ALA A 203 25.23 4.60 9.07
CA ALA A 203 26.22 3.97 9.93
C ALA A 203 26.14 2.42 9.92
N LEU A 204 25.91 1.85 8.73
CA LEU A 204 25.90 0.41 8.50
C LEU A 204 27.28 -0.07 8.06
N ASP A 205 27.65 -1.26 8.51
CA ASP A 205 28.89 -1.90 8.13
C ASP A 205 28.88 -2.31 6.64
N ASN A 206 29.89 -1.88 5.87
CA ASN A 206 30.03 -2.22 4.46
C ASN A 206 30.50 -3.66 4.21
N ASP A 207 31.18 -4.26 5.16
CA ASP A 207 31.74 -5.61 5.06
C ASP A 207 30.72 -6.70 5.39
N LEU A 208 29.57 -6.32 6.00
CA LEU A 208 28.48 -7.22 6.30
C LEU A 208 27.39 -7.16 5.22
N LEU A 209 26.77 -8.32 4.95
CA LEU A 209 25.48 -8.32 4.26
C LEU A 209 24.43 -7.70 5.17
N GLN A 210 23.63 -6.78 4.63
CA GLN A 210 22.63 -6.03 5.38
C GLN A 210 21.21 -6.54 5.10
N CYS A 211 20.52 -7.00 6.14
CA CYS A 211 19.14 -7.46 6.08
C CYS A 211 18.21 -6.37 6.63
N ALA A 212 17.26 -5.91 5.82
CA ALA A 212 16.37 -4.80 6.14
C ALA A 212 14.96 -5.26 6.51
N PHE A 213 14.44 -4.78 7.65
CA PHE A 213 13.01 -4.71 7.92
C PHE A 213 12.50 -3.34 7.46
N ILE A 214 11.60 -3.30 6.48
CA ILE A 214 11.08 -2.06 5.90
C ILE A 214 9.56 -2.02 6.08
N GLY A 215 9.06 -1.06 6.85
CA GLY A 215 7.63 -0.88 7.06
C GLY A 215 7.26 -0.34 8.43
N ARG A 216 5.94 -0.18 8.68
CA ARG A 216 5.45 0.30 9.98
C ARG A 216 5.80 -0.69 11.10
N VAL A 217 6.32 -0.18 12.20
CA VAL A 217 6.69 -0.99 13.38
C VAL A 217 5.45 -1.18 14.27
N THR A 218 4.56 -2.07 13.85
CA THR A 218 3.23 -2.30 14.44
C THR A 218 3.00 -3.78 14.74
N GLN A 219 1.99 -4.09 15.57
CA GLN A 219 1.70 -5.45 15.99
C GLN A 219 1.51 -6.42 14.80
N ILE A 220 0.84 -5.99 13.73
CA ILE A 220 0.56 -6.83 12.57
C ILE A 220 1.82 -7.16 11.74
N LYS A 221 2.84 -6.28 11.78
CA LYS A 221 4.12 -6.46 11.10
C LYS A 221 5.10 -7.35 11.86
N ARG A 222 4.80 -7.64 13.12
CA ARG A 222 5.54 -8.56 14.00
C ARG A 222 7.04 -8.23 14.07
N PRO A 223 7.41 -7.00 14.47
CA PRO A 223 8.81 -6.67 14.70
C PRO A 223 9.44 -7.51 15.81
N ASP A 224 8.65 -8.05 16.73
CA ASP A 224 9.07 -9.03 17.74
C ASP A 224 9.62 -10.31 17.06
N ARG A 225 8.91 -10.87 16.08
CA ARG A 225 9.36 -12.04 15.31
C ARG A 225 10.64 -11.72 14.51
N PHE A 226 10.75 -10.52 13.97
CA PHE A 226 12.00 -10.09 13.33
C PHE A 226 13.18 -10.12 14.30
N LEU A 227 13.01 -9.58 15.50
CA LEU A 227 14.05 -9.59 16.53
C LEU A 227 14.36 -11.02 17.04
N ASP A 228 13.37 -11.92 17.07
CA ASP A 228 13.60 -13.35 17.35
C ASP A 228 14.50 -13.99 16.30
N VAL A 229 14.27 -13.70 15.01
CA VAL A 229 15.10 -14.15 13.88
C VAL A 229 16.52 -13.58 14.00
N VAL A 230 16.65 -12.29 14.30
CA VAL A 230 17.97 -11.67 14.52
C VAL A 230 18.75 -12.35 15.66
N ASN A 231 18.07 -12.64 16.76
CA ASN A 231 18.69 -13.32 17.90
C ASN A 231 19.15 -14.74 17.52
N GLU A 232 18.36 -15.46 16.74
CA GLU A 232 18.71 -16.81 16.30
C GLU A 232 19.89 -16.77 15.29
N ILE A 233 19.93 -15.81 14.35
CA ILE A 233 21.07 -15.59 13.44
C ILE A 233 22.35 -15.27 14.23
N LYS A 234 22.26 -14.41 15.25
CA LYS A 234 23.36 -14.12 16.17
C LYS A 234 23.87 -15.37 16.87
N ARG A 235 22.94 -16.20 17.39
CA ARG A 235 23.27 -17.47 18.08
C ARG A 235 23.98 -18.46 17.15
N ARG A 236 23.60 -18.50 15.86
CA ARG A 236 24.24 -19.31 14.82
C ARG A 236 25.54 -18.73 14.27
N GLN A 237 25.94 -17.55 14.74
CA GLN A 237 27.14 -16.83 14.28
C GLN A 237 27.19 -16.57 12.76
N VAL A 238 26.02 -16.38 12.14
CA VAL A 238 25.92 -16.00 10.72
C VAL A 238 26.29 -14.53 10.57
N ASN A 239 27.17 -14.23 9.62
CA ASN A 239 27.69 -12.87 9.41
C ASN A 239 26.70 -11.98 8.65
N LEU A 240 25.69 -11.44 9.36
CA LEU A 240 24.64 -10.54 8.87
C LEU A 240 24.52 -9.32 9.77
N GLY A 241 24.45 -8.15 9.17
CA GLY A 241 23.97 -6.91 9.80
C GLY A 241 22.46 -6.76 9.59
N PHE A 242 21.81 -6.01 10.48
CA PHE A 242 20.37 -5.81 10.41
C PHE A 242 20.02 -4.34 10.63
N PHE A 243 18.96 -3.89 9.96
CA PHE A 243 18.41 -2.57 10.26
C PHE A 243 16.88 -2.54 10.10
N ILE A 244 16.26 -1.60 10.81
CA ILE A 244 14.82 -1.32 10.75
C ILE A 244 14.63 0.07 10.15
N ALA A 245 13.95 0.15 9.00
CA ALA A 245 13.52 1.39 8.38
C ALA A 245 12.00 1.51 8.48
N GLY A 246 11.53 2.34 9.41
CA GLY A 246 10.12 2.54 9.68
C GLY A 246 9.87 3.05 11.09
N ASP A 247 8.63 3.45 11.34
CA ASP A 247 8.15 3.95 12.62
C ASP A 247 6.81 3.32 12.99
N GLY A 248 6.41 3.42 14.24
CA GLY A 248 5.14 2.88 14.74
C GLY A 248 5.15 2.67 16.24
N GLU A 249 3.99 2.28 16.77
CA GLU A 249 3.74 2.14 18.21
C GLU A 249 4.64 1.15 18.95
N LEU A 250 5.32 0.26 18.23
CA LEU A 250 6.24 -0.73 18.84
C LEU A 250 7.72 -0.36 18.70
N LEU A 251 8.07 0.78 18.09
CA LEU A 251 9.46 1.12 17.81
C LEU A 251 10.31 1.24 19.08
N GLU A 252 9.82 1.93 20.12
CA GLU A 252 10.55 2.07 21.38
C GLU A 252 10.74 0.72 22.08
N LYS A 253 9.72 -0.13 22.05
CA LYS A 253 9.82 -1.50 22.57
C LYS A 253 10.89 -2.33 21.84
N CYS A 254 11.03 -2.12 20.54
CA CYS A 254 12.12 -2.74 19.76
C CYS A 254 13.48 -2.19 20.19
N ARG A 255 13.64 -0.88 20.39
CA ARG A 255 14.89 -0.27 20.88
C ARG A 255 15.31 -0.83 22.24
N GLU A 256 14.38 -0.90 23.17
CA GLU A 256 14.61 -1.48 24.52
C GLU A 256 15.12 -2.93 24.40
N ARG A 257 14.45 -3.76 23.61
CA ARG A 257 14.83 -5.16 23.40
C ARG A 257 16.19 -5.29 22.70
N ILE A 258 16.44 -4.51 21.64
CA ILE A 258 17.73 -4.49 20.94
C ILE A 258 18.87 -4.18 21.90
N SER A 259 18.69 -3.20 22.77
CA SER A 259 19.69 -2.82 23.79
C SER A 259 19.89 -3.92 24.84
N ALA A 260 18.80 -4.46 25.41
CA ALA A 260 18.85 -5.46 26.48
C ALA A 260 19.51 -6.77 26.00
N GLU A 261 19.17 -7.24 24.80
CA GLU A 261 19.70 -8.47 24.20
C GLU A 261 20.98 -8.24 23.38
N LYS A 262 21.44 -6.99 23.28
CA LYS A 262 22.62 -6.58 22.48
C LYS A 262 22.54 -7.13 21.04
N LEU A 263 21.40 -6.94 20.41
CA LEU A 263 21.17 -7.40 19.02
C LEU A 263 21.89 -6.49 18.01
N PRO A 264 22.48 -7.02 16.93
CA PRO A 264 23.18 -6.24 15.90
C PRO A 264 22.18 -5.57 14.94
N VAL A 265 21.32 -4.68 15.46
CA VAL A 265 20.26 -4.01 14.68
C VAL A 265 20.42 -2.50 14.79
N VAL A 266 20.53 -1.83 13.64
CA VAL A 266 20.48 -0.36 13.56
C VAL A 266 19.03 0.07 13.32
N VAL A 267 18.52 1.01 14.13
CA VAL A 267 17.15 1.53 14.00
C VAL A 267 17.19 2.90 13.35
N LEU A 268 16.77 2.99 12.09
CA LEU A 268 16.78 4.22 11.30
C LEU A 268 15.56 5.11 11.58
N GLY A 269 14.48 4.55 12.13
CA GLY A 269 13.21 5.25 12.21
C GLY A 269 12.55 5.42 10.82
N TRP A 270 11.61 6.35 10.72
CA TRP A 270 10.95 6.65 9.44
C TRP A 270 11.93 7.29 8.45
N GLN A 271 11.93 6.81 7.22
CA GLN A 271 12.76 7.31 6.12
C GLN A 271 11.87 7.72 4.95
N SER A 272 12.12 8.93 4.43
CA SER A 272 11.43 9.44 3.22
C SER A 272 12.10 8.98 1.93
N ASP A 273 13.42 8.74 1.95
CA ASP A 273 14.24 8.30 0.83
C ASP A 273 14.29 6.76 0.83
N ILE A 274 13.28 6.15 0.20
CA ILE A 274 13.18 4.68 0.13
C ILE A 274 14.27 4.09 -0.76
N GLU A 275 14.72 4.81 -1.78
CA GLU A 275 15.78 4.40 -2.68
C GLU A 275 17.10 4.19 -1.91
N ARG A 276 17.40 5.09 -0.99
CA ARG A 276 18.59 4.97 -0.13
C ARG A 276 18.49 3.81 0.84
N VAL A 277 17.30 3.57 1.41
CA VAL A 277 17.04 2.42 2.28
C VAL A 277 17.25 1.11 1.53
N LEU A 278 16.68 1.00 0.32
CA LEU A 278 16.81 -0.19 -0.52
C LEU A 278 18.26 -0.39 -0.99
N SER A 279 18.94 0.69 -1.36
CA SER A 279 20.34 0.63 -1.76
C SER A 279 21.27 0.12 -0.65
N ALA A 280 20.98 0.45 0.60
CA ALA A 280 21.78 -0.02 1.74
C ALA A 280 21.62 -1.52 2.03
N ALA A 281 20.49 -2.13 1.60
CA ALA A 281 20.16 -3.52 1.86
C ALA A 281 20.80 -4.51 0.86
N ASP A 282 20.93 -5.78 1.25
CA ASP A 282 21.20 -6.93 0.41
C ASP A 282 20.05 -7.93 0.41
N ILE A 283 19.26 -7.96 1.48
CA ILE A 283 18.09 -8.82 1.67
C ILE A 283 17.01 -7.99 2.37
N VAL A 284 15.76 -8.18 1.98
CA VAL A 284 14.62 -7.60 2.71
C VAL A 284 13.83 -8.71 3.39
N VAL A 285 13.47 -8.50 4.66
CA VAL A 285 12.67 -9.46 5.42
C VAL A 285 11.34 -8.86 5.84
N LEU A 286 10.26 -9.64 5.72
CA LEU A 286 8.93 -9.28 6.18
C LEU A 286 8.36 -10.41 7.04
N THR A 287 8.05 -10.09 8.31
CA THR A 287 7.64 -11.07 9.33
C THR A 287 6.16 -10.97 9.72
N SER A 288 5.34 -10.34 8.91
CA SER A 288 3.95 -9.99 9.20
C SER A 288 3.05 -11.21 9.47
N ASP A 289 1.98 -10.98 10.24
CA ASP A 289 0.88 -11.94 10.43
C ASP A 289 -0.20 -11.81 9.34
N ASN A 290 -0.28 -10.65 8.68
CA ASN A 290 -1.21 -10.42 7.57
C ASN A 290 -0.75 -9.25 6.69
N GLU A 291 -0.98 -9.37 5.38
CA GLU A 291 -0.70 -8.34 4.38
C GLU A 291 -1.83 -8.25 3.35
N GLY A 292 -2.15 -7.03 2.98
CA GLY A 292 -2.95 -6.79 1.77
C GLY A 292 -2.09 -7.07 0.54
N THR A 293 -1.40 -6.05 0.05
CA THR A 293 -0.34 -6.21 -0.96
C THR A 293 0.87 -5.45 -0.43
N PRO A 294 1.93 -6.14 0.02
CA PRO A 294 3.05 -5.51 0.72
C PRO A 294 3.94 -4.72 -0.23
N LEU A 295 3.81 -3.38 -0.19
CA LEU A 295 4.59 -2.49 -1.07
C LEU A 295 6.09 -2.59 -0.84
N SER A 296 6.54 -2.81 0.40
CA SER A 296 7.96 -2.98 0.70
C SER A 296 8.60 -4.16 -0.03
N LEU A 297 7.85 -5.26 -0.24
CA LEU A 297 8.34 -6.39 -1.04
C LEU A 297 8.35 -6.08 -2.54
N ILE A 298 7.38 -5.32 -3.04
CA ILE A 298 7.39 -4.84 -4.43
C ILE A 298 8.58 -3.91 -4.65
N GLN A 299 8.81 -2.95 -3.76
CA GLN A 299 9.94 -2.02 -3.82
C GLN A 299 11.29 -2.75 -3.73
N ALA A 300 11.40 -3.73 -2.84
CA ALA A 300 12.58 -4.60 -2.76
C ALA A 300 12.84 -5.34 -4.08
N GLY A 301 11.80 -5.95 -4.65
CA GLY A 301 11.90 -6.61 -5.94
C GLY A 301 12.30 -5.64 -7.05
N MET A 302 11.70 -4.45 -7.15
CA MET A 302 12.08 -3.43 -8.14
C MET A 302 13.55 -3.01 -8.00
N ALA A 303 14.08 -3.01 -6.78
CA ALA A 303 15.48 -2.74 -6.48
C ALA A 303 16.42 -3.94 -6.77
N GLY A 304 15.88 -5.08 -7.21
CA GLY A 304 16.66 -6.30 -7.45
C GLY A 304 17.11 -7.02 -6.17
N LEU A 305 16.40 -6.79 -5.05
CA LEU A 305 16.72 -7.40 -3.77
C LEU A 305 15.91 -8.69 -3.56
N PRO A 306 16.54 -9.80 -3.17
CA PRO A 306 15.84 -10.99 -2.73
C PRO A 306 15.13 -10.73 -1.42
N VAL A 307 13.98 -11.38 -1.22
CA VAL A 307 13.18 -11.23 -0.03
C VAL A 307 12.98 -12.55 0.70
N VAL A 308 12.91 -12.50 2.05
CA VAL A 308 12.43 -13.58 2.91
C VAL A 308 11.15 -13.11 3.60
N THR A 309 10.08 -13.87 3.52
CA THR A 309 8.79 -13.41 4.03
C THR A 309 7.92 -14.56 4.52
N THR A 310 6.98 -14.22 5.41
CA THR A 310 5.94 -15.15 5.87
C THR A 310 4.84 -15.32 4.82
N ASN A 311 4.25 -16.51 4.75
CA ASN A 311 3.14 -16.85 3.84
C ASN A 311 1.80 -16.31 4.38
N VAL A 312 1.52 -15.04 4.15
CA VAL A 312 0.32 -14.37 4.68
C VAL A 312 -0.34 -13.46 3.66
N GLY A 313 -1.66 -13.39 3.70
CA GLY A 313 -2.45 -12.48 2.86
C GLY A 313 -2.13 -12.62 1.37
N SER A 314 -1.86 -11.50 0.70
CA SER A 314 -1.50 -11.48 -0.72
C SER A 314 0.02 -11.52 -0.98
N VAL A 315 0.83 -11.94 -0.02
CA VAL A 315 2.28 -12.13 -0.24
C VAL A 315 2.57 -13.04 -1.44
N PRO A 316 1.90 -14.21 -1.61
CA PRO A 316 2.15 -15.09 -2.77
C PRO A 316 1.79 -14.48 -4.13
N GLU A 317 1.07 -13.36 -4.15
CA GLU A 317 0.77 -12.62 -5.38
C GLU A 317 1.90 -11.64 -5.76
N VAL A 318 2.80 -11.34 -4.82
CA VAL A 318 3.91 -10.38 -4.96
C VAL A 318 5.26 -11.10 -5.06
N VAL A 319 5.39 -12.22 -4.35
CA VAL A 319 6.61 -13.02 -4.29
C VAL A 319 6.30 -14.42 -4.80
N LEU A 320 6.99 -14.87 -5.85
CA LEU A 320 6.92 -16.24 -6.32
C LEU A 320 7.96 -17.06 -5.55
N SER A 321 7.48 -17.99 -4.70
CA SER A 321 8.34 -18.74 -3.79
C SER A 321 9.44 -19.47 -4.53
N ASN A 322 10.69 -19.34 -4.07
CA ASN A 322 11.92 -19.88 -4.63
C ASN A 322 12.23 -19.44 -6.09
N GLN A 323 11.52 -18.40 -6.58
CA GLN A 323 11.78 -17.79 -7.88
C GLN A 323 12.14 -16.31 -7.77
N THR A 324 11.37 -15.54 -6.99
CA THR A 324 11.61 -14.10 -6.76
C THR A 324 11.86 -13.78 -5.28
N GLY A 325 11.92 -14.79 -4.42
CA GLY A 325 12.16 -14.69 -3.00
C GLY A 325 11.84 -16.00 -2.31
N ILE A 326 11.98 -16.04 -1.00
CA ILE A 326 11.68 -17.21 -0.18
C ILE A 326 10.47 -16.91 0.71
N ILE A 327 9.40 -17.68 0.53
CA ILE A 327 8.21 -17.62 1.38
C ILE A 327 8.28 -18.76 2.39
N THR A 328 8.13 -18.45 3.68
CA THR A 328 8.13 -19.41 4.78
C THR A 328 6.80 -19.44 5.52
N GLU A 329 6.61 -20.43 6.35
CA GLU A 329 5.56 -20.43 7.37
C GLU A 329 5.84 -19.34 8.43
N LEU A 330 4.86 -19.12 9.33
CA LEU A 330 4.96 -18.20 10.46
C LEU A 330 5.87 -18.77 11.57
N ASP A 331 7.08 -19.15 11.20
CA ASP A 331 8.05 -19.88 12.03
C ASP A 331 9.41 -19.18 12.01
N VAL A 332 9.95 -18.90 13.22
CA VAL A 332 11.23 -18.21 13.38
C VAL A 332 12.39 -19.03 12.81
N GLN A 333 12.39 -20.35 13.02
CA GLN A 333 13.48 -21.20 12.55
C GLN A 333 13.52 -21.24 11.02
N LYS A 334 12.36 -21.37 10.36
CA LYS A 334 12.26 -21.38 8.90
C LYS A 334 12.68 -20.06 8.29
N LEU A 335 12.29 -18.92 8.90
CA LEU A 335 12.77 -17.60 8.48
C LEU A 335 14.31 -17.50 8.64
N THR A 336 14.83 -17.98 9.77
CA THR A 336 16.27 -18.00 10.04
C THR A 336 17.03 -18.87 9.01
N ASP A 337 16.55 -20.07 8.75
CA ASP A 337 17.15 -20.99 7.78
C ASP A 337 17.19 -20.38 6.37
N ALA A 338 16.10 -19.69 5.98
CA ALA A 338 16.03 -18.99 4.70
C ALA A 338 17.03 -17.82 4.61
N LEU A 339 17.16 -17.02 5.68
CA LEU A 339 18.15 -15.94 5.73
C LEU A 339 19.58 -16.46 5.75
N GLU A 340 19.86 -17.50 6.52
CA GLU A 340 21.18 -18.15 6.56
C GLU A 340 21.56 -18.72 5.20
N ASN A 341 20.61 -19.36 4.49
CA ASN A 341 20.85 -19.84 3.11
C ASN A 341 21.17 -18.68 2.17
N LEU A 342 20.42 -17.57 2.24
CA LEU A 342 20.73 -16.39 1.41
C LEU A 342 22.06 -15.74 1.81
N ALA A 343 22.42 -15.71 3.09
CA ALA A 343 23.69 -15.16 3.57
C ALA A 343 24.88 -15.93 2.98
N ASN A 344 24.78 -17.24 2.92
CA ASN A 344 25.87 -18.12 2.48
C ASN A 344 25.87 -18.39 0.97
N ASN A 345 24.84 -17.98 0.23
CA ASN A 345 24.69 -18.29 -1.19
C ASN A 345 24.54 -17.03 -2.05
N GLN A 346 25.67 -16.44 -2.45
CA GLN A 346 25.70 -15.23 -3.28
C GLN A 346 24.98 -15.43 -4.64
N ARG A 347 25.17 -16.60 -5.27
CA ARG A 347 24.53 -16.91 -6.55
C ARG A 347 23.01 -16.91 -6.41
N LEU A 348 22.48 -17.57 -5.39
CA LEU A 348 21.03 -17.60 -5.13
C LEU A 348 20.48 -16.20 -4.87
N ARG A 349 21.21 -15.36 -4.10
CA ARG A 349 20.78 -13.95 -3.89
C ARG A 349 20.65 -13.20 -5.21
N ALA A 350 21.63 -13.33 -6.10
CA ALA A 350 21.60 -12.67 -7.40
C ALA A 350 20.46 -13.20 -8.28
N GLU A 351 20.30 -14.51 -8.39
CA GLU A 351 19.26 -15.15 -9.21
C GLU A 351 17.84 -14.72 -8.74
N LEU A 352 17.58 -14.75 -7.45
CA LEU A 352 16.29 -14.33 -6.89
C LEU A 352 16.06 -12.83 -7.05
N GLY A 353 17.07 -12.00 -6.84
CA GLY A 353 16.99 -10.55 -7.01
C GLY A 353 16.69 -10.14 -8.45
N ASP A 354 17.41 -10.69 -9.42
CA ASP A 354 17.20 -10.44 -10.85
C ASP A 354 15.79 -10.87 -11.31
N ALA A 355 15.34 -12.04 -10.86
CA ALA A 355 14.01 -12.52 -11.15
C ALA A 355 12.92 -11.66 -10.49
N ALA A 356 13.15 -11.21 -9.24
CA ALA A 356 12.24 -10.31 -8.54
C ALA A 356 12.12 -8.98 -9.27
N GLN A 357 13.22 -8.41 -9.76
CA GLN A 357 13.20 -7.14 -10.49
C GLN A 357 12.37 -7.24 -11.77
N LYS A 358 12.62 -8.26 -12.58
CA LYS A 358 11.88 -8.51 -13.82
C LYS A 358 10.39 -8.68 -13.55
N PHE A 359 10.05 -9.49 -12.55
CA PHE A 359 8.68 -9.77 -12.18
C PHE A 359 7.94 -8.52 -11.65
N THR A 360 8.56 -7.79 -10.74
CA THR A 360 7.91 -6.64 -10.11
C THR A 360 7.76 -5.45 -11.07
N LEU A 361 8.75 -5.17 -11.90
CA LEU A 361 8.66 -4.12 -12.93
C LEU A 361 7.54 -4.42 -13.94
N ALA A 362 7.39 -5.67 -14.36
CA ALA A 362 6.36 -6.08 -15.30
C ALA A 362 4.94 -6.01 -14.70
N ASN A 363 4.77 -6.40 -13.43
CA ASN A 363 3.45 -6.60 -12.83
C ASN A 363 3.00 -5.47 -11.90
N PHE A 364 3.93 -4.66 -11.40
CA PHE A 364 3.64 -3.63 -10.38
C PHE A 364 4.19 -2.24 -10.75
N GLY A 365 4.55 -2.00 -12.01
CA GLY A 365 4.97 -0.69 -12.47
C GLY A 365 3.80 0.31 -12.47
N VAL A 366 4.08 1.60 -12.15
CA VAL A 366 3.08 2.67 -12.10
C VAL A 366 2.39 2.88 -13.45
N GLN A 367 3.12 2.72 -14.56
CA GLN A 367 2.56 2.87 -15.91
C GLN A 367 1.48 1.83 -16.21
N ARG A 368 1.68 0.57 -15.77
CA ARG A 368 0.65 -0.46 -15.86
C ARG A 368 -0.59 -0.06 -15.04
N LEU A 369 -0.42 0.41 -13.79
CA LEU A 369 -1.53 0.83 -12.94
C LEU A 369 -2.35 1.96 -13.58
N VAL A 370 -1.67 2.93 -14.19
CA VAL A 370 -2.31 4.06 -14.90
C VAL A 370 -3.11 3.53 -16.09
N HIS A 371 -2.46 2.75 -16.96
CA HIS A 371 -3.11 2.15 -18.12
C HIS A 371 -4.35 1.34 -17.78
N ASP A 372 -4.25 0.46 -16.77
CA ASP A 372 -5.38 -0.37 -16.32
C ASP A 372 -6.56 0.48 -15.81
N HIS A 373 -6.28 1.61 -15.15
CA HIS A 373 -7.34 2.52 -14.71
C HIS A 373 -7.96 3.29 -15.88
N GLU A 374 -7.16 3.74 -16.84
CA GLU A 374 -7.67 4.44 -18.03
C GLU A 374 -8.60 3.55 -18.84
N GLU A 375 -8.18 2.32 -19.10
CA GLU A 375 -9.00 1.32 -19.80
C GLU A 375 -10.26 0.95 -19.02
N LEU A 376 -10.16 0.76 -17.71
CA LEU A 376 -11.32 0.52 -16.86
C LEU A 376 -12.33 1.67 -16.97
N TYR A 377 -11.87 2.91 -16.86
CA TYR A 377 -12.77 4.07 -16.89
C TYR A 377 -13.45 4.24 -18.24
N LYS A 378 -12.71 4.07 -19.34
CA LYS A 378 -13.26 4.07 -20.71
C LYS A 378 -14.33 2.99 -20.88
N LYS A 379 -14.04 1.77 -20.45
CA LYS A 379 -14.98 0.63 -20.47
C LYS A 379 -16.25 0.88 -19.67
N LEU A 380 -16.13 1.41 -18.47
CA LEU A 380 -17.29 1.69 -17.61
C LEU A 380 -18.19 2.78 -18.22
N LEU A 381 -17.63 3.83 -18.81
CA LEU A 381 -18.38 4.88 -19.49
C LEU A 381 -19.07 4.36 -20.75
N ALA A 382 -18.41 3.52 -21.54
CA ALA A 382 -19.01 2.88 -22.72
C ALA A 382 -20.19 2.00 -22.35
N ASN A 383 -20.11 1.25 -21.25
CA ASN A 383 -21.22 0.41 -20.77
C ASN A 383 -22.40 1.25 -20.26
N GLN A 384 -22.14 2.37 -19.58
CA GLN A 384 -23.20 3.26 -19.12
C GLN A 384 -23.95 3.94 -20.27
N ALA A 385 -23.27 4.19 -21.40
CA ALA A 385 -23.90 4.76 -22.59
C ALA A 385 -24.85 3.80 -23.33
N LYS A 386 -24.69 2.48 -23.08
CA LYS A 386 -25.51 1.42 -23.70
C LYS A 386 -26.73 1.02 -22.85
N SER A 387 -26.72 1.33 -21.54
CA SER A 387 -27.83 1.06 -20.59
C SER A 387 -28.75 2.28 -20.48
#